data_592f90d86338560982c75902d40ac0a0
#
_entry.id   592f90d86338560982c75902d40ac0a0
#
_cell.length_a   1.000
_cell.length_b   1.000
_cell.length_c   1.000
_cell.angle_alpha   90.00
_cell.angle_beta   90.00
_cell.angle_gamma   90.00
#
_symmetry.space_group_name_H-M   'P 1'
#
loop_
_entity.id
_entity.type
_entity.pdbx_description
1 polymer ?
#
loop_
_entity_poly.entity_id
_entity_poly.type
_entity_poly.pdbx_seq_one_letter_code
_entity_poly.pdbx_strand_id
1 'polypeptide(L)'
;YKVEFLTYVPDGELIVCERGGNILVKGRDKYLLNEAQYALLNRVDAFNSTLEEDKTTDYNLRCFAEIKALAEQAGCQLDSYLENENVYAPERIKIEIGRDDEGFTVEPAVDIEENDKFQTYFDKMRKVQAQYPVQRENGDRVRIVLNKEQKENLHYLKEQCGKHKNREEIQKMIEQPTEYFDPNAFDLSELYSDRVIEIGVYKPKFYPFICPYKSCWIAGATVETPQNGTTKVTINSEEELEKLKREIQSAKENKKGIVEYNKTQLDIEDAIFLAQTAEKQLKDPSQPAKVESENGNEARNVLIIEENAEELGFAVKERIIEKGDKYTLFTDPFLQEGFSLKDHQKEGVAWLQHLYKSKASGCLMADDMGLGKTLQILYFIDWHSRKYANHKPYLIVAPISLLENWKNEYERFFMQPRMKINMLTSKDVTRKFDKSIVDKMQKMDIILTNYESLRISQLNFCAVEFDVVALDEAQKIKSPGTLVTNAAKALKCNFKIAMTGTPVENSLLDLWCIMDFCVPGLLGNAKAFAAQYQNPLKKEDTDIVALGNEVHDKLGVYFMRRLKKDAAKDLPDKIELKEKVL
;
A
#
# COMPACT_ATOMS: atom_id res chain seq x y z
N TYR A 1 -13.12 -3.57 -40.85
CA TYR A 1 -14.11 -3.96 -39.85
C TYR A 1 -14.73 -2.72 -39.19
N LYS A 2 -16.05 -2.77 -38.91
CA LYS A 2 -16.81 -1.74 -38.22
C LYS A 2 -17.64 -2.42 -37.14
N VAL A 3 -17.68 -1.84 -35.94
CA VAL A 3 -18.53 -2.30 -34.84
C VAL A 3 -19.70 -1.33 -34.74
N GLU A 4 -20.92 -1.86 -34.79
CA GLU A 4 -22.14 -1.07 -34.64
C GLU A 4 -22.82 -1.43 -33.33
N PHE A 5 -23.39 -0.44 -32.66
CA PHE A 5 -24.23 -0.68 -31.50
C PHE A 5 -25.67 -0.37 -31.79
N LEU A 6 -26.54 -1.19 -31.25
CA LEU A 6 -28.00 -1.06 -31.38
C LEU A 6 -28.56 -0.81 -29.98
N THR A 7 -29.54 0.07 -29.89
CA THR A 7 -30.16 0.42 -28.61
C THR A 7 -31.58 -0.15 -28.56
N TYR A 8 -31.87 -0.87 -27.48
CA TYR A 8 -33.21 -1.36 -27.20
C TYR A 8 -33.85 -0.53 -26.08
N VAL A 9 -35.13 -0.15 -26.27
CA VAL A 9 -35.94 0.40 -25.17
C VAL A 9 -36.61 -0.72 -24.37
N PRO A 10 -37.13 -0.41 -23.16
CA PRO A 10 -37.79 -1.40 -22.31
C PRO A 10 -38.89 -2.24 -22.99
N ASP A 11 -39.51 -1.70 -24.01
CA ASP A 11 -40.54 -2.41 -24.78
C ASP A 11 -40.01 -3.37 -25.86
N GLY A 12 -38.68 -3.52 -25.98
CA GLY A 12 -38.03 -4.43 -26.92
C GLY A 12 -37.94 -3.93 -28.37
N GLU A 13 -38.29 -2.69 -28.64
CA GLU A 13 -38.09 -2.08 -29.96
C GLU A 13 -36.65 -1.63 -30.18
N LEU A 14 -36.11 -1.94 -31.36
CA LEU A 14 -34.81 -1.46 -31.80
C LEU A 14 -34.87 0.01 -32.13
N ILE A 15 -34.04 0.82 -31.53
CA ILE A 15 -34.00 2.25 -31.73
C ILE A 15 -32.63 2.70 -32.20
N VAL A 16 -32.60 3.60 -33.18
CA VAL A 16 -31.40 4.37 -33.51
C VAL A 16 -31.43 5.67 -32.71
N CYS A 17 -30.45 5.81 -31.80
CA CYS A 17 -30.29 7.01 -31.00
C CYS A 17 -29.09 7.83 -31.49
N GLU A 18 -29.24 9.17 -31.43
CA GLU A 18 -28.08 10.05 -31.57
C GLU A 18 -27.35 10.17 -30.24
N ARG A 19 -26.03 10.18 -30.32
CA ARG A 19 -25.19 10.28 -29.10
C ARG A 19 -24.66 11.70 -28.92
N GLY A 20 -24.87 12.25 -27.71
CA GLY A 20 -24.28 13.51 -27.26
C GLY A 20 -23.54 13.31 -25.96
N GLY A 21 -22.24 12.99 -26.03
CA GLY A 21 -21.44 12.69 -24.83
C GLY A 21 -21.92 11.43 -24.10
N ASN A 22 -22.41 11.56 -22.87
CA ASN A 22 -22.95 10.47 -22.05
C ASN A 22 -24.49 10.34 -22.14
N ILE A 23 -25.10 10.96 -23.13
CA ILE A 23 -26.55 10.93 -23.35
C ILE A 23 -26.85 10.36 -24.72
N LEU A 24 -27.82 9.43 -24.79
CA LEU A 24 -28.44 8.98 -26.02
C LEU A 24 -29.78 9.74 -26.19
N VAL A 25 -30.01 10.25 -27.38
CA VAL A 25 -31.21 11.07 -27.72
C VAL A 25 -32.04 10.39 -28.80
N LYS A 26 -33.33 10.20 -28.52
CA LYS A 26 -34.33 9.79 -29.50
C LYS A 26 -35.46 10.81 -29.51
N GLY A 27 -35.50 11.66 -30.50
CA GLY A 27 -36.52 12.70 -30.58
C GLY A 27 -36.47 13.62 -29.33
N ARG A 28 -37.48 13.51 -28.46
CA ARG A 28 -37.52 14.25 -27.18
C ARG A 28 -36.99 13.47 -25.99
N ASP A 29 -36.83 12.17 -26.11
CA ASP A 29 -36.39 11.30 -25.01
C ASP A 29 -34.86 11.28 -24.88
N LYS A 30 -34.40 11.34 -23.64
CA LYS A 30 -32.98 11.35 -23.32
C LYS A 30 -32.68 10.22 -22.35
N TYR A 31 -31.68 9.40 -22.66
CA TYR A 31 -31.23 8.27 -21.85
C TYR A 31 -29.81 8.53 -21.40
N LEU A 32 -29.61 8.56 -20.10
CA LEU A 32 -28.27 8.74 -19.51
C LEU A 32 -27.53 7.40 -19.50
N LEU A 33 -26.34 7.37 -20.07
CA LEU A 33 -25.45 6.22 -20.02
C LEU A 33 -24.80 6.12 -18.64
N ASN A 34 -24.70 4.92 -18.10
CA ASN A 34 -23.84 4.66 -16.95
C ASN A 34 -22.37 4.64 -17.39
N GLU A 35 -21.45 4.60 -16.41
CA GLU A 35 -20.00 4.68 -16.67
C GLU A 35 -19.53 3.57 -17.62
N ALA A 36 -19.94 2.31 -17.38
CA ALA A 36 -19.54 1.16 -18.21
C ALA A 36 -20.09 1.28 -19.65
N GLN A 37 -21.34 1.71 -19.82
CA GLN A 37 -21.94 1.95 -21.12
C GLN A 37 -21.24 3.10 -21.88
N TYR A 38 -20.88 4.16 -21.16
CA TYR A 38 -20.13 5.28 -21.73
C TYR A 38 -18.74 4.86 -22.19
N ALA A 39 -18.01 4.08 -21.37
CA ALA A 39 -16.70 3.54 -21.71
C ALA A 39 -16.78 2.62 -22.94
N LEU A 40 -17.76 1.71 -22.98
CA LEU A 40 -18.00 0.83 -24.13
C LEU A 40 -18.19 1.61 -25.42
N LEU A 41 -19.10 2.58 -25.43
CA LEU A 41 -19.38 3.36 -26.63
C LEU A 41 -18.20 4.21 -27.09
N ASN A 42 -17.43 4.78 -26.14
CA ASN A 42 -16.18 5.48 -26.48
C ASN A 42 -15.18 4.54 -27.14
N ARG A 43 -15.08 3.29 -26.65
CA ARG A 43 -14.16 2.29 -27.21
C ARG A 43 -14.56 1.88 -28.62
N VAL A 44 -15.87 1.71 -28.86
CA VAL A 44 -16.42 1.43 -30.19
C VAL A 44 -16.16 2.58 -31.16
N ASP A 45 -16.39 3.83 -30.73
CA ASP A 45 -16.14 5.01 -31.56
C ASP A 45 -14.65 5.15 -31.89
N ALA A 46 -13.77 4.92 -30.94
CA ALA A 46 -12.32 4.93 -31.15
C ALA A 46 -11.89 3.87 -32.18
N PHE A 47 -12.40 2.65 -32.07
CA PHE A 47 -12.16 1.60 -33.05
C PHE A 47 -12.66 1.97 -34.44
N ASN A 48 -13.87 2.49 -34.54
CA ASN A 48 -14.47 2.89 -35.84
C ASN A 48 -13.74 4.06 -36.48
N SER A 49 -13.16 4.96 -35.69
CA SER A 49 -12.41 6.14 -36.16
C SER A 49 -10.97 5.82 -36.56
N THR A 50 -10.47 4.64 -36.25
CA THR A 50 -9.12 4.22 -36.66
C THR A 50 -9.06 3.99 -38.16
N LEU A 51 -7.96 4.42 -38.80
CA LEU A 51 -7.76 4.23 -40.24
C LEU A 51 -7.68 2.74 -40.58
N GLU A 52 -8.19 2.37 -41.75
CA GLU A 52 -8.23 0.94 -42.17
C GLU A 52 -6.81 0.34 -42.32
N GLU A 53 -5.81 1.13 -42.62
CA GLU A 53 -4.42 0.72 -42.70
C GLU A 53 -3.81 0.35 -41.34
N ASP A 54 -4.33 0.92 -40.24
CA ASP A 54 -3.91 0.65 -38.87
C ASP A 54 -4.66 -0.53 -38.24
N LYS A 55 -5.79 -0.96 -38.84
CA LYS A 55 -6.62 -2.07 -38.39
C LYS A 55 -6.00 -3.42 -38.75
N THR A 56 -4.80 -3.68 -38.22
CA THR A 56 -4.17 -5.00 -38.35
C THR A 56 -4.99 -6.08 -37.65
N THR A 57 -4.74 -7.35 -37.99
CA THR A 57 -5.44 -8.48 -37.32
C THR A 57 -5.27 -8.45 -35.82
N ASP A 58 -4.04 -8.18 -35.34
CA ASP A 58 -3.74 -8.12 -33.91
C ASP A 58 -4.46 -6.95 -33.22
N TYR A 59 -4.48 -5.78 -33.86
CA TYR A 59 -5.22 -4.63 -33.40
C TYR A 59 -6.72 -4.92 -33.28
N ASN A 60 -7.32 -5.51 -34.32
CA ASN A 60 -8.75 -5.85 -34.34
C ASN A 60 -9.11 -6.84 -33.23
N LEU A 61 -8.35 -7.93 -33.07
CA LEU A 61 -8.61 -8.94 -32.05
C LEU A 61 -8.52 -8.35 -30.64
N ARG A 62 -7.54 -7.49 -30.41
CA ARG A 62 -7.39 -6.79 -29.14
C ARG A 62 -8.55 -5.87 -28.84
N CYS A 63 -8.95 -5.07 -29.82
CA CYS A 63 -10.12 -4.19 -29.69
C CYS A 63 -11.40 -4.98 -29.41
N PHE A 64 -11.57 -6.13 -30.04
CA PHE A 64 -12.72 -7.00 -29.80
C PHE A 64 -12.71 -7.59 -28.38
N ALA A 65 -11.56 -7.98 -27.85
CA ALA A 65 -11.44 -8.43 -26.47
C ALA A 65 -11.82 -7.32 -25.47
N GLU A 66 -11.32 -6.10 -25.68
CA GLU A 66 -11.65 -4.94 -24.85
C GLU A 66 -13.15 -4.57 -24.94
N ILE A 67 -13.73 -4.58 -26.14
CA ILE A 67 -15.15 -4.32 -26.35
C ILE A 67 -16.01 -5.40 -25.68
N LYS A 68 -15.61 -6.67 -25.77
CA LYS A 68 -16.30 -7.79 -25.12
C LYS A 68 -16.32 -7.62 -23.60
N ALA A 69 -15.18 -7.34 -22.98
CA ALA A 69 -15.08 -7.12 -21.53
C ALA A 69 -15.93 -5.91 -21.07
N LEU A 70 -15.91 -4.80 -21.81
CA LEU A 70 -16.73 -3.64 -21.51
C LEU A 70 -18.23 -3.90 -21.73
N ALA A 71 -18.60 -4.72 -22.72
CA ALA A 71 -19.99 -5.08 -22.96
C ALA A 71 -20.56 -5.94 -21.83
N GLU A 72 -19.79 -6.87 -21.31
CA GLU A 72 -20.17 -7.66 -20.12
C GLU A 72 -20.41 -6.76 -18.90
N GLN A 73 -19.50 -5.81 -18.62
CA GLN A 73 -19.64 -4.84 -17.53
C GLN A 73 -20.84 -3.90 -17.73
N ALA A 74 -21.13 -3.52 -18.97
CA ALA A 74 -22.25 -2.65 -19.33
C ALA A 74 -23.60 -3.38 -19.36
N GLY A 75 -23.62 -4.72 -19.25
CA GLY A 75 -24.81 -5.54 -19.39
C GLY A 75 -25.36 -5.56 -20.84
N CYS A 76 -24.49 -5.37 -21.84
CA CYS A 76 -24.87 -5.35 -23.25
C CYS A 76 -24.74 -6.74 -23.86
N GLN A 77 -25.65 -7.08 -24.78
CA GLN A 77 -25.58 -8.31 -25.57
C GLN A 77 -24.61 -8.12 -26.74
N LEU A 78 -23.86 -9.17 -27.03
CA LEU A 78 -22.97 -9.25 -28.19
C LEU A 78 -23.62 -10.05 -29.31
N ASP A 79 -23.21 -9.77 -30.56
CA ASP A 79 -23.56 -10.65 -31.65
C ASP A 79 -22.81 -11.99 -31.56
N SER A 80 -23.28 -12.98 -32.33
CA SER A 80 -22.70 -14.33 -32.29
C SER A 80 -21.24 -14.39 -32.72
N TYR A 81 -20.75 -13.41 -33.50
CA TYR A 81 -19.34 -13.36 -33.89
C TYR A 81 -18.45 -12.93 -32.72
N LEU A 82 -18.79 -11.82 -32.06
CA LEU A 82 -18.05 -11.31 -30.90
C LEU A 82 -18.19 -12.24 -29.67
N GLU A 83 -19.36 -12.88 -29.53
CA GLU A 83 -19.62 -13.84 -28.44
C GLU A 83 -18.72 -15.08 -28.53
N ASN A 84 -18.51 -15.61 -29.74
CA ASN A 84 -17.73 -16.81 -29.99
C ASN A 84 -16.20 -16.56 -30.10
N GLU A 85 -15.76 -15.32 -30.24
CA GLU A 85 -14.34 -14.98 -30.24
C GLU A 85 -13.78 -15.04 -28.80
N ASN A 86 -13.05 -16.08 -28.48
CA ASN A 86 -12.33 -16.25 -27.22
C ASN A 86 -10.96 -15.61 -27.33
N VAL A 87 -10.91 -14.30 -27.16
CA VAL A 87 -9.65 -13.52 -27.15
C VAL A 87 -9.40 -12.96 -25.77
N TYR A 88 -8.17 -13.13 -25.28
CA TYR A 88 -7.67 -12.49 -24.08
C TYR A 88 -6.55 -11.54 -24.46
N ALA A 89 -6.72 -10.26 -24.21
CA ALA A 89 -5.71 -9.23 -24.40
C ALA A 89 -5.32 -8.67 -23.03
N PRO A 90 -4.22 -9.13 -22.43
CA PRO A 90 -3.78 -8.62 -21.13
C PRO A 90 -3.47 -7.12 -21.24
N GLU A 91 -3.90 -6.37 -20.25
CA GLU A 91 -3.52 -4.96 -20.13
C GLU A 91 -2.02 -4.87 -19.81
N ARG A 92 -1.57 -5.70 -18.89
CA ARG A 92 -0.15 -5.90 -18.54
C ARG A 92 0.16 -7.39 -18.43
N ILE A 93 1.43 -7.72 -18.65
CA ILE A 93 1.94 -9.08 -18.48
C ILE A 93 2.61 -9.17 -17.11
N LYS A 94 2.30 -10.18 -16.34
CA LYS A 94 2.95 -10.47 -15.07
C LYS A 94 4.32 -11.11 -15.30
N ILE A 95 5.23 -10.92 -14.37
CA ILE A 95 6.53 -11.59 -14.35
C ILE A 95 6.58 -12.49 -13.13
N GLU A 96 6.60 -13.78 -13.37
CA GLU A 96 6.81 -14.79 -12.34
C GLU A 96 8.30 -15.08 -12.17
N ILE A 97 8.75 -15.04 -10.91
CA ILE A 97 10.11 -15.42 -10.54
C ILE A 97 10.02 -16.75 -9.80
N GLY A 98 10.33 -17.80 -10.51
CA GLY A 98 10.39 -19.17 -9.99
C GLY A 98 11.80 -19.61 -9.61
N ARG A 99 11.93 -20.87 -9.24
CA ARG A 99 13.21 -21.55 -9.04
C ARG A 99 13.09 -23.00 -9.47
N ASP A 100 14.07 -23.45 -10.23
CA ASP A 100 14.25 -24.84 -10.60
C ASP A 100 15.64 -25.36 -10.21
N ASP A 101 16.03 -26.53 -10.72
CA ASP A 101 17.33 -27.15 -10.42
C ASP A 101 18.52 -26.39 -11.03
N GLU A 102 18.30 -25.56 -12.04
CA GLU A 102 19.33 -24.79 -12.74
C GLU A 102 19.49 -23.36 -12.17
N GLY A 103 18.54 -22.88 -11.37
CA GLY A 103 18.63 -21.57 -10.74
C GLY A 103 17.29 -20.85 -10.59
N PHE A 104 17.33 -19.52 -10.68
CA PHE A 104 16.09 -18.73 -10.70
C PHE A 104 15.56 -18.61 -12.12
N THR A 105 14.26 -18.80 -12.28
CA THR A 105 13.56 -18.60 -13.56
C THR A 105 12.80 -17.29 -13.56
N VAL A 106 12.77 -16.65 -14.73
CA VAL A 106 11.98 -15.43 -14.98
C VAL A 106 11.08 -15.72 -16.17
N GLU A 107 9.79 -15.80 -15.92
CA GLU A 107 8.81 -16.21 -16.93
C GLU A 107 7.67 -15.19 -17.03
N PRO A 108 7.18 -14.89 -18.25
CA PRO A 108 5.98 -14.08 -18.37
C PRO A 108 4.74 -14.89 -17.97
N ALA A 109 3.81 -14.23 -17.31
CA ALA A 109 2.55 -14.83 -16.89
C ALA A 109 1.36 -13.97 -17.32
N VAL A 110 0.23 -14.60 -17.50
CA VAL A 110 -1.05 -13.97 -17.87
C VAL A 110 -2.14 -14.41 -16.89
N ASP A 111 -3.10 -13.53 -16.63
CA ASP A 111 -4.14 -13.77 -15.62
C ASP A 111 -5.31 -14.59 -16.17
N ILE A 112 -5.01 -15.83 -16.54
CA ILE A 112 -5.98 -16.83 -16.97
C ILE A 112 -5.61 -18.20 -16.39
N GLU A 113 -6.59 -19.08 -16.27
CA GLU A 113 -6.39 -20.45 -15.73
C GLU A 113 -5.33 -21.26 -16.51
N GLU A 114 -5.15 -20.96 -17.79
CA GLU A 114 -4.23 -21.66 -18.67
C GLU A 114 -2.82 -21.03 -18.73
N ASN A 115 -2.41 -20.28 -17.72
CA ASN A 115 -1.11 -19.62 -17.68
C ASN A 115 0.07 -20.59 -17.94
N ASP A 116 0.07 -21.77 -17.31
CA ASP A 116 1.12 -22.78 -17.49
C ASP A 116 1.25 -23.23 -18.97
N LYS A 117 0.12 -23.31 -19.67
CA LYS A 117 0.11 -23.63 -21.11
C LYS A 117 0.67 -22.48 -21.94
N PHE A 118 0.36 -21.22 -21.57
CA PHE A 118 0.94 -20.06 -22.20
C PHE A 118 2.46 -20.04 -22.03
N GLN A 119 2.97 -20.24 -20.83
CA GLN A 119 4.41 -20.30 -20.54
C GLN A 119 5.08 -21.41 -21.33
N THR A 120 4.47 -22.60 -21.38
CA THR A 120 4.96 -23.72 -22.18
C THR A 120 5.04 -23.38 -23.68
N TYR A 121 4.02 -22.69 -24.23
CA TYR A 121 4.04 -22.27 -25.63
C TYR A 121 5.05 -21.14 -25.86
N PHE A 122 5.14 -20.19 -24.95
CA PHE A 122 6.11 -19.12 -25.00
C PHE A 122 7.54 -19.67 -25.05
N ASP A 123 7.86 -20.64 -24.22
CA ASP A 123 9.19 -21.26 -24.18
C ASP A 123 9.53 -22.04 -25.44
N LYS A 124 8.57 -22.81 -25.97
CA LYS A 124 8.77 -23.61 -27.19
C LYS A 124 8.97 -22.77 -28.45
N MET A 125 8.41 -21.57 -28.51
CA MET A 125 8.52 -20.72 -29.69
C MET A 125 9.89 -20.03 -29.76
N ARG A 126 10.59 -20.16 -30.87
CA ARG A 126 11.91 -19.54 -31.04
C ARG A 126 11.87 -18.01 -31.02
N LYS A 127 10.75 -17.42 -31.46
CA LYS A 127 10.51 -15.96 -31.45
C LYS A 127 9.21 -15.64 -30.77
N VAL A 128 9.15 -14.48 -30.13
CA VAL A 128 7.90 -13.99 -29.52
C VAL A 128 6.86 -13.74 -30.60
N GLN A 129 5.71 -14.35 -30.43
CA GLN A 129 4.56 -14.20 -31.32
C GLN A 129 3.65 -13.08 -30.84
N ALA A 130 2.87 -12.49 -31.73
CA ALA A 130 1.82 -11.55 -31.35
C ALA A 130 0.59 -12.25 -30.78
N GLN A 131 0.43 -13.55 -31.05
CA GLN A 131 -0.70 -14.34 -30.63
C GLN A 131 -0.25 -15.72 -30.14
N TYR A 132 -0.86 -16.17 -29.03
CA TYR A 132 -0.65 -17.50 -28.47
C TYR A 132 -2.00 -18.21 -28.34
N PRO A 133 -2.27 -19.25 -29.16
CA PRO A 133 -3.48 -20.07 -29.02
C PRO A 133 -3.28 -21.07 -27.88
N VAL A 134 -4.10 -20.96 -26.85
CA VAL A 134 -4.08 -21.86 -25.69
C VAL A 134 -5.39 -22.65 -25.66
N GLN A 135 -5.33 -23.98 -25.45
CA GLN A 135 -6.50 -24.82 -25.38
C GLN A 135 -6.95 -25.01 -23.93
N ARG A 136 -8.21 -24.72 -23.64
CA ARG A 136 -8.88 -24.95 -22.35
C ARG A 136 -9.10 -26.45 -22.11
N GLU A 137 -9.39 -26.79 -20.86
CA GLU A 137 -9.71 -28.17 -20.49
C GLU A 137 -11.01 -28.66 -21.14
N ASN A 138 -11.97 -27.79 -21.35
CA ASN A 138 -13.24 -28.08 -22.04
C ASN A 138 -13.11 -28.25 -23.57
N GLY A 139 -11.88 -28.07 -24.13
CA GLY A 139 -11.59 -28.17 -25.55
C GLY A 139 -11.64 -26.86 -26.33
N ASP A 140 -12.16 -25.82 -25.76
CA ASP A 140 -12.18 -24.49 -26.37
C ASP A 140 -10.77 -23.91 -26.52
N ARG A 141 -10.63 -22.95 -27.43
CA ARG A 141 -9.36 -22.24 -27.63
C ARG A 141 -9.50 -20.79 -27.23
N VAL A 142 -8.56 -20.34 -26.39
CA VAL A 142 -8.38 -18.91 -26.08
C VAL A 142 -7.17 -18.40 -26.83
N ARG A 143 -7.29 -17.24 -27.41
CA ARG A 143 -6.21 -16.57 -28.13
C ARG A 143 -5.69 -15.43 -27.30
N ILE A 144 -4.48 -15.54 -26.78
CA ILE A 144 -3.78 -14.48 -26.06
C ILE A 144 -3.15 -13.57 -27.10
N VAL A 145 -3.51 -12.28 -27.09
CA VAL A 145 -3.02 -11.27 -28.06
C VAL A 145 -2.22 -10.22 -27.34
N LEU A 146 -0.96 -10.08 -27.76
CA LEU A 146 -0.01 -9.12 -27.19
C LEU A 146 0.00 -7.83 -28.01
N ASN A 147 0.17 -6.70 -27.34
CA ASN A 147 0.42 -5.42 -28.02
C ASN A 147 1.89 -5.32 -28.48
N LYS A 148 2.21 -4.25 -29.23
CA LYS A 148 3.56 -4.04 -29.75
C LYS A 148 4.59 -3.90 -28.64
N GLU A 149 4.30 -3.12 -27.61
CA GLU A 149 5.20 -2.90 -26.46
C GLU A 149 5.41 -4.18 -25.66
N GLN A 150 4.36 -4.93 -25.36
CA GLN A 150 4.46 -6.23 -24.71
C GLN A 150 5.31 -7.21 -25.50
N LYS A 151 5.12 -7.26 -26.81
CA LYS A 151 5.90 -8.12 -27.70
C LYS A 151 7.38 -7.73 -27.72
N GLU A 152 7.71 -6.44 -27.81
CA GLU A 152 9.09 -5.94 -27.77
C GLU A 152 9.76 -6.25 -26.43
N ASN A 153 9.06 -6.04 -25.33
CA ASN A 153 9.56 -6.34 -23.98
C ASN A 153 9.73 -7.85 -23.74
N LEU A 154 8.80 -8.69 -24.20
CA LEU A 154 8.95 -10.14 -24.13
C LEU A 154 10.07 -10.66 -25.04
N HIS A 155 10.31 -10.01 -26.16
CA HIS A 155 11.45 -10.31 -27.04
C HIS A 155 12.77 -10.04 -26.32
N TYR A 156 12.88 -8.91 -25.64
CA TYR A 156 14.02 -8.58 -24.78
C TYR A 156 14.20 -9.63 -23.66
N LEU A 157 13.11 -9.98 -22.96
CA LEU A 157 13.14 -11.00 -21.92
C LEU A 157 13.67 -12.35 -22.46
N LYS A 158 13.19 -12.77 -23.62
CA LYS A 158 13.52 -14.07 -24.20
C LYS A 158 14.93 -14.14 -24.77
N GLU A 159 15.37 -13.13 -25.50
CA GLU A 159 16.61 -13.16 -26.27
C GLU A 159 17.80 -12.56 -25.52
N GLN A 160 17.59 -11.55 -24.69
CA GLN A 160 18.66 -10.86 -24.00
C GLN A 160 18.77 -11.23 -22.51
N CYS A 161 17.66 -11.37 -21.83
CA CYS A 161 17.68 -11.78 -20.43
C CYS A 161 17.93 -13.28 -20.27
N GLY A 162 17.25 -14.12 -21.07
CA GLY A 162 17.25 -15.58 -20.88
C GLY A 162 16.43 -16.02 -19.65
N LYS A 163 16.01 -17.29 -19.64
CA LYS A 163 15.11 -17.84 -18.64
C LYS A 163 15.78 -17.98 -17.26
N HIS A 164 17.00 -18.50 -17.21
CA HIS A 164 17.72 -18.78 -15.97
C HIS A 164 18.61 -17.62 -15.57
N LYS A 165 18.56 -17.26 -14.30
CA LYS A 165 19.30 -16.17 -13.70
C LYS A 165 20.00 -16.62 -12.44
N ASN A 166 21.17 -16.03 -12.19
CA ASN A 166 21.78 -16.16 -10.88
C ASN A 166 21.15 -15.17 -9.88
N ARG A 167 21.51 -15.32 -8.60
CA ARG A 167 20.93 -14.53 -7.51
C ARG A 167 21.18 -13.02 -7.67
N GLU A 168 22.38 -12.64 -8.17
CA GLU A 168 22.73 -11.23 -8.31
C GLU A 168 21.95 -10.56 -9.47
N GLU A 169 21.70 -11.31 -10.55
CA GLU A 169 20.93 -10.84 -11.69
C GLU A 169 19.44 -10.63 -11.30
N ILE A 170 18.84 -11.60 -10.61
CA ILE A 170 17.47 -11.46 -10.08
C ILE A 170 17.37 -10.29 -9.12
N GLN A 171 18.36 -10.11 -8.25
CA GLN A 171 18.38 -8.99 -7.33
C GLN A 171 18.38 -7.65 -8.07
N LYS A 172 19.19 -7.51 -9.13
CA LYS A 172 19.20 -6.31 -9.97
C LYS A 172 17.87 -6.09 -10.69
N MET A 173 17.27 -7.14 -11.22
CA MET A 173 15.96 -7.06 -11.89
C MET A 173 14.84 -6.59 -10.95
N ILE A 174 14.88 -7.01 -9.68
CA ILE A 174 13.91 -6.60 -8.67
C ILE A 174 14.21 -5.20 -8.13
N GLU A 175 15.49 -4.85 -7.99
CA GLU A 175 15.90 -3.53 -7.51
C GLU A 175 15.72 -2.41 -8.55
N GLN A 176 15.86 -2.76 -9.83
CA GLN A 176 15.78 -1.83 -10.95
C GLN A 176 14.91 -2.42 -12.08
N PRO A 177 13.66 -2.78 -11.81
CA PRO A 177 12.82 -3.47 -12.77
C PRO A 177 12.58 -2.65 -14.05
N THR A 178 12.56 -1.33 -13.95
CA THR A 178 12.38 -0.42 -15.09
C THR A 178 13.58 -0.40 -16.06
N GLU A 179 14.74 -0.91 -15.68
CA GLU A 179 15.85 -1.14 -16.60
C GLU A 179 15.66 -2.41 -17.46
N TYR A 180 14.83 -3.34 -16.98
CA TYR A 180 14.58 -4.63 -17.62
C TYR A 180 13.17 -4.76 -18.17
N PHE A 181 12.20 -4.11 -17.55
CA PHE A 181 10.77 -4.23 -17.86
C PHE A 181 10.14 -2.85 -17.96
N ASP A 182 9.39 -2.63 -19.03
CA ASP A 182 8.57 -1.44 -19.14
C ASP A 182 7.33 -1.56 -18.24
N PRO A 183 7.12 -0.66 -17.26
CA PRO A 183 5.97 -0.70 -16.36
C PRO A 183 4.61 -0.61 -17.08
N ASN A 184 4.59 -0.09 -18.31
CA ASN A 184 3.37 -0.04 -19.11
C ASN A 184 3.00 -1.41 -19.71
N ALA A 185 4.00 -2.29 -19.87
CA ALA A 185 3.81 -3.62 -20.45
C ALA A 185 3.75 -4.73 -19.40
N PHE A 186 4.39 -4.53 -18.23
CA PHE A 186 4.52 -5.56 -17.20
C PHE A 186 3.88 -5.15 -15.88
N ASP A 187 3.21 -6.10 -15.24
CA ASP A 187 2.70 -5.99 -13.88
C ASP A 187 3.66 -6.69 -12.91
N LEU A 188 4.21 -5.92 -11.99
CA LEU A 188 5.16 -6.41 -10.98
C LEU A 188 4.48 -6.65 -9.62
N SER A 189 3.15 -6.53 -9.54
CA SER A 189 2.39 -6.60 -8.29
C SER A 189 2.39 -7.98 -7.63
N GLU A 190 2.66 -9.07 -8.36
CA GLU A 190 2.67 -10.43 -7.76
C GLU A 190 3.70 -10.61 -6.66
N LEU A 191 4.86 -9.97 -6.79
CA LEU A 191 5.88 -10.03 -5.75
C LEU A 191 5.47 -9.25 -4.50
N TYR A 192 4.71 -8.18 -4.69
CA TYR A 192 4.24 -7.28 -3.64
C TYR A 192 2.71 -7.27 -3.57
N SER A 193 2.15 -6.47 -2.67
CA SER A 193 0.70 -6.28 -2.61
C SER A 193 0.20 -5.53 -3.86
N ASP A 194 -1.07 -5.70 -4.18
CA ASP A 194 -1.77 -5.00 -5.27
C ASP A 194 -1.74 -3.46 -5.17
N ARG A 195 -1.33 -2.93 -4.02
CA ARG A 195 -1.09 -1.49 -3.83
C ARG A 195 0.25 -1.01 -4.38
N VAL A 196 1.20 -1.91 -4.68
CA VAL A 196 2.52 -1.52 -5.18
C VAL A 196 2.45 -1.36 -6.69
N ILE A 197 2.66 -0.14 -7.18
CA ILE A 197 2.66 0.19 -8.60
C ILE A 197 4.00 -0.17 -9.22
N GLU A 198 5.10 0.23 -8.55
CA GLU A 198 6.45 0.01 -9.06
C GLU A 198 7.50 0.02 -7.92
N ILE A 199 8.70 -0.44 -8.25
CA ILE A 199 9.89 -0.22 -7.41
C ILE A 199 10.62 0.98 -8.00
N GLY A 200 10.44 2.13 -7.37
CA GLY A 200 11.07 3.37 -7.79
C GLY A 200 12.44 3.60 -7.15
N VAL A 201 13.18 4.56 -7.67
CA VAL A 201 14.45 5.01 -7.10
C VAL A 201 14.23 6.35 -6.41
N TYR A 202 14.35 6.35 -5.09
CA TYR A 202 14.30 7.57 -4.32
C TYR A 202 15.66 8.23 -4.31
N LYS A 203 15.76 9.38 -4.98
CA LYS A 203 16.87 10.32 -4.87
C LYS A 203 16.32 11.61 -4.31
N PRO A 204 16.64 11.98 -3.06
CA PRO A 204 16.21 13.26 -2.54
C PRO A 204 16.77 14.36 -3.44
N LYS A 205 15.90 15.18 -3.99
CA LYS A 205 16.28 16.33 -4.77
C LYS A 205 16.37 17.52 -3.82
N PHE A 206 17.59 17.98 -3.59
CA PHE A 206 17.84 19.20 -2.84
C PHE A 206 18.04 20.35 -3.81
N TYR A 207 17.21 21.38 -3.68
CA TYR A 207 17.41 22.65 -4.37
C TYR A 207 17.93 23.64 -3.34
N PRO A 208 19.25 23.77 -3.17
CA PRO A 208 19.80 24.74 -2.25
C PRO A 208 19.42 26.15 -2.67
N PHE A 209 18.99 26.97 -1.73
CA PHE A 209 18.72 28.37 -1.98
C PHE A 209 19.39 29.25 -0.92
N ILE A 210 19.82 30.45 -1.34
CA ILE A 210 20.29 31.48 -0.46
C ILE A 210 19.36 32.67 -0.64
N CYS A 211 18.71 33.08 0.44
CA CYS A 211 17.85 34.25 0.42
C CYS A 211 18.58 35.43 1.09
N PRO A 212 19.01 36.47 0.35
CA PRO A 212 19.59 37.63 0.95
C PRO A 212 18.49 38.50 1.58
N TYR A 213 18.45 38.56 2.88
CA TYR A 213 17.63 39.53 3.60
C TYR A 213 18.54 40.65 4.12
N LYS A 214 18.10 41.88 4.02
CA LYS A 214 18.81 43.17 4.23
C LYS A 214 20.08 43.21 5.13
N SER A 215 20.34 42.20 5.94
CA SER A 215 21.53 42.09 6.81
C SER A 215 21.97 40.66 7.17
N CYS A 216 21.30 39.63 6.67
CA CYS A 216 21.66 38.24 6.96
C CYS A 216 21.33 37.33 5.77
N TRP A 217 22.09 36.25 5.67
CA TRP A 217 21.88 35.19 4.68
C TRP A 217 21.09 34.05 5.30
N ILE A 218 20.05 33.59 4.60
CA ILE A 218 19.30 32.40 4.98
C ILE A 218 19.74 31.29 4.05
N ALA A 219 20.43 30.31 4.60
CA ALA A 219 20.75 29.09 3.90
C ALA A 219 19.58 28.09 4.02
N GLY A 220 19.41 27.29 3.03
CA GLY A 220 18.36 26.26 3.08
C GLY A 220 18.31 25.42 1.84
N ALA A 221 17.43 24.48 1.84
CA ALA A 221 17.13 23.66 0.69
C ALA A 221 15.63 23.37 0.59
N THR A 222 15.16 23.21 -0.63
CA THR A 222 13.87 22.63 -0.91
C THR A 222 14.10 21.13 -1.11
N VAL A 223 13.45 20.31 -0.30
CA VAL A 223 13.52 18.85 -0.39
C VAL A 223 12.30 18.38 -1.16
N GLU A 224 12.50 17.76 -2.29
CA GLU A 224 11.45 17.05 -3.04
C GLU A 224 11.46 15.58 -2.67
N THR A 225 10.29 15.06 -2.31
CA THR A 225 10.05 13.63 -2.18
C THR A 225 9.15 13.17 -3.33
N PRO A 226 9.30 11.93 -3.83
CA PRO A 226 8.52 11.43 -4.96
C PRO A 226 7.00 11.55 -4.77
N GLN A 227 6.53 11.61 -3.53
CA GLN A 227 5.11 11.48 -3.19
C GLN A 227 4.50 12.69 -2.48
N ASN A 228 5.30 13.62 -1.94
CA ASN A 228 4.81 14.71 -1.08
C ASN A 228 5.08 16.11 -1.60
N GLY A 229 5.56 16.25 -2.81
CA GLY A 229 5.93 17.57 -3.30
C GLY A 229 7.12 18.16 -2.52
N THR A 230 7.20 19.46 -2.52
CA THR A 230 8.35 20.22 -2.04
C THR A 230 8.17 20.72 -0.61
N THR A 231 9.08 20.37 0.28
CA THR A 231 9.17 20.95 1.63
C THR A 231 10.39 21.87 1.73
N LYS A 232 10.19 23.10 2.18
CA LYS A 232 11.30 24.05 2.41
C LYS A 232 11.84 23.89 3.82
N VAL A 233 13.14 23.64 3.91
CA VAL A 233 13.89 23.63 5.17
C VAL A 233 14.88 24.78 5.15
N THR A 234 14.76 25.69 6.11
CA THR A 234 15.63 26.86 6.22
C THR A 234 16.55 26.73 7.43
N ILE A 235 17.77 27.22 7.28
CA ILE A 235 18.77 27.35 8.33
C ILE A 235 19.20 28.81 8.37
N ASN A 236 18.70 29.53 9.37
CA ASN A 236 18.80 30.98 9.42
C ASN A 236 20.06 31.50 10.15
N SER A 237 20.76 30.62 10.85
CA SER A 237 21.95 30.99 11.60
C SER A 237 22.90 29.82 11.80
N GLU A 238 24.14 30.09 12.20
CA GLU A 238 25.09 29.06 12.63
C GLU A 238 24.56 28.26 13.83
N GLU A 239 23.79 28.91 14.71
CA GLU A 239 23.17 28.23 15.88
C GLU A 239 22.13 27.19 15.44
N GLU A 240 21.34 27.50 14.42
CA GLU A 240 20.38 26.54 13.83
C GLU A 240 21.10 25.40 13.12
N LEU A 241 22.21 25.66 12.44
CA LEU A 241 23.05 24.63 11.85
C LEU A 241 23.63 23.69 12.93
N GLU A 242 24.14 24.26 14.00
CA GLU A 242 24.66 23.48 15.13
C GLU A 242 23.56 22.68 15.86
N LYS A 243 22.33 23.21 15.89
CA LYS A 243 21.17 22.48 16.39
C LYS A 243 20.87 21.27 15.49
N LEU A 244 20.83 21.46 14.18
CA LEU A 244 20.62 20.36 13.22
C LEU A 244 21.72 19.29 13.36
N LYS A 245 22.98 19.69 13.48
CA LYS A 245 24.10 18.76 13.68
C LYS A 245 23.96 17.97 14.98
N ARG A 246 23.51 18.58 16.08
CA ARG A 246 23.23 17.91 17.35
C ARG A 246 22.10 16.89 17.22
N GLU A 247 21.03 17.24 16.54
CA GLU A 247 19.93 16.29 16.28
C GLU A 247 20.39 15.10 15.41
N ILE A 248 21.23 15.35 14.39
CA ILE A 248 21.86 14.31 13.59
C ILE A 248 22.74 13.40 14.46
N GLN A 249 23.56 13.99 15.33
CA GLN A 249 24.42 13.23 16.22
C GLN A 249 23.60 12.38 17.21
N SER A 250 22.58 12.96 17.82
CA SER A 250 21.65 12.27 18.71
C SER A 250 20.92 11.12 17.98
N ALA A 251 20.50 11.36 16.72
CA ALA A 251 19.89 10.32 15.92
C ALA A 251 20.86 9.17 15.60
N LYS A 252 22.13 9.48 15.31
CA LYS A 252 23.18 8.46 15.10
C LYS A 252 23.45 7.64 16.36
N GLU A 253 23.58 8.28 17.52
CA GLU A 253 23.83 7.62 18.80
C GLU A 253 22.66 6.72 19.20
N ASN A 254 21.43 7.19 18.98
CA ASN A 254 20.21 6.44 19.25
C ASN A 254 19.81 5.49 18.10
N LYS A 255 20.64 5.37 17.04
CA LYS A 255 20.37 4.55 15.84
C LYS A 255 19.01 4.82 15.20
N LYS A 256 18.58 6.07 15.24
CA LYS A 256 17.37 6.53 14.55
C LYS A 256 17.73 6.88 13.11
N GLY A 257 16.94 6.44 12.16
CA GLY A 257 17.12 6.80 10.74
C GLY A 257 16.43 8.10 10.35
N ILE A 258 15.72 8.75 11.28
CA ILE A 258 14.98 9.98 11.05
C ILE A 258 15.46 11.04 12.04
N VAL A 259 15.64 12.25 11.52
CA VAL A 259 15.95 13.48 12.27
C VAL A 259 14.74 14.39 12.22
N GLU A 260 14.25 14.84 13.36
CA GLU A 260 13.18 15.82 13.43
C GLU A 260 13.80 17.23 13.55
N TYR A 261 13.58 18.05 12.54
CA TYR A 261 14.06 19.42 12.50
C TYR A 261 12.95 20.38 12.08
N ASN A 262 12.66 21.38 12.89
CA ASN A 262 11.63 22.40 12.66
C ASN A 262 10.27 21.81 12.23
N LYS A 263 9.80 20.76 12.92
CA LYS A 263 8.57 19.99 12.62
C LYS A 263 8.58 19.21 11.30
N THR A 264 9.74 19.14 10.64
CA THR A 264 9.91 18.34 9.43
C THR A 264 10.71 17.09 9.79
N GLN A 265 10.22 15.93 9.39
CA GLN A 265 10.96 14.68 9.52
C GLN A 265 11.84 14.48 8.29
N LEU A 266 13.13 14.49 8.50
CA LEU A 266 14.14 14.25 7.48
C LEU A 266 14.77 12.88 7.70
N ASP A 267 15.07 12.20 6.64
CA ASP A 267 15.94 11.03 6.72
C ASP A 267 17.33 11.48 7.22
N ILE A 268 18.01 10.65 8.00
CA ILE A 268 19.30 11.02 8.61
C ILE A 268 20.36 11.40 7.56
N GLU A 269 20.35 10.70 6.42
CA GLU A 269 21.30 10.99 5.34
C GLU A 269 20.94 12.30 4.64
N ASP A 270 19.64 12.58 4.48
CA ASP A 270 19.14 13.83 3.95
C ASP A 270 19.45 15.01 4.88
N ALA A 271 19.31 14.79 6.20
CA ALA A 271 19.68 15.77 7.21
C ALA A 271 21.20 16.05 7.22
N ILE A 272 22.03 15.01 7.07
CA ILE A 272 23.49 15.16 6.96
C ILE A 272 23.86 15.98 5.71
N PHE A 273 23.26 15.65 4.56
CA PHE A 273 23.51 16.37 3.33
C PHE A 273 23.06 17.83 3.42
N LEU A 274 21.89 18.09 4.01
CA LEU A 274 21.40 19.43 4.27
C LEU A 274 22.36 20.22 5.16
N ALA A 275 22.84 19.63 6.26
CA ALA A 275 23.79 20.27 7.16
C ALA A 275 25.12 20.60 6.46
N GLN A 276 25.65 19.68 5.66
CA GLN A 276 26.88 19.90 4.88
C GLN A 276 26.72 21.00 3.82
N THR A 277 25.56 21.00 3.14
CA THR A 277 25.23 22.01 2.13
C THR A 277 25.10 23.38 2.76
N ALA A 278 24.37 23.47 3.88
CA ALA A 278 24.20 24.71 4.62
C ALA A 278 25.54 25.25 5.17
N GLU A 279 26.41 24.37 5.67
CA GLU A 279 27.75 24.76 6.14
C GLU A 279 28.62 25.36 5.03
N LYS A 280 28.58 24.73 3.82
CA LYS A 280 29.28 25.29 2.65
C LYS A 280 28.70 26.63 2.23
N GLN A 281 27.37 26.77 2.23
CA GLN A 281 26.68 28.03 1.89
C GLN A 281 26.97 29.17 2.87
N LEU A 282 27.06 28.86 4.17
CA LEU A 282 27.37 29.84 5.20
C LEU A 282 28.85 30.30 5.18
N LYS A 283 29.76 29.40 4.79
CA LYS A 283 31.21 29.69 4.66
C LYS A 283 31.58 30.51 3.43
N ASP A 284 30.88 30.29 2.32
CA ASP A 284 31.12 31.06 1.07
C ASP A 284 29.79 31.41 0.38
N PRO A 285 29.21 32.57 0.77
CA PRO A 285 27.94 33.05 0.21
C PRO A 285 28.01 33.46 -1.27
N SER A 286 29.19 33.55 -1.84
CA SER A 286 29.39 34.03 -3.22
C SER A 286 29.25 32.93 -4.29
N GLN A 287 29.29 31.68 -3.90
CA GLN A 287 29.12 30.54 -4.82
C GLN A 287 27.76 29.87 -4.62
N PRO A 288 26.87 29.88 -5.66
CA PRO A 288 25.73 29.00 -5.63
C PRO A 288 26.25 27.57 -5.53
N ALA A 289 25.84 26.85 -4.49
CA ALA A 289 26.20 25.45 -4.34
C ALA A 289 25.76 24.69 -5.59
N LYS A 290 26.71 24.37 -6.46
CA LYS A 290 26.48 23.41 -7.53
C LYS A 290 26.19 22.10 -6.84
N VAL A 291 24.97 21.60 -7.00
CA VAL A 291 24.58 20.26 -6.57
C VAL A 291 25.15 19.29 -7.58
N GLU A 292 26.45 19.05 -7.50
CA GLU A 292 27.04 17.85 -8.04
C GLU A 292 27.05 16.84 -6.91
N SER A 293 26.16 15.86 -7.03
CA SER A 293 26.02 14.72 -6.14
C SER A 293 27.21 13.76 -6.33
N GLU A 294 28.43 14.21 -5.97
CA GLU A 294 29.59 13.34 -6.12
C GLU A 294 29.90 12.44 -4.92
N ASN A 295 29.23 12.61 -3.78
CA ASN A 295 29.47 11.69 -2.66
C ASN A 295 28.22 11.57 -1.77
N GLY A 296 27.55 10.42 -1.83
CA GLY A 296 26.90 9.87 -0.67
C GLY A 296 25.38 9.79 -0.62
N ASN A 297 24.62 10.32 -1.55
CA ASN A 297 23.22 9.95 -1.67
C ASN A 297 23.08 8.71 -2.57
N GLU A 298 23.34 7.53 -2.01
CA GLU A 298 23.00 6.30 -2.70
C GLU A 298 21.50 6.34 -3.03
N ALA A 299 21.22 6.22 -4.32
CA ALA A 299 19.87 6.02 -4.79
C ALA A 299 19.25 4.82 -4.06
N ARG A 300 18.07 4.99 -3.47
CA ARG A 300 17.40 3.95 -2.68
C ARG A 300 16.23 3.43 -3.46
N ASN A 301 16.14 2.12 -3.54
CA ASN A 301 14.94 1.50 -4.06
C ASN A 301 13.84 1.55 -3.00
N VAL A 302 12.70 2.04 -3.41
CA VAL A 302 11.50 2.20 -2.58
C VAL A 302 10.28 1.66 -3.31
N LEU A 303 9.31 1.17 -2.56
CA LEU A 303 8.02 0.78 -3.13
C LEU A 303 7.19 2.05 -3.35
N ILE A 304 6.76 2.24 -4.59
CA ILE A 304 5.78 3.26 -4.95
C ILE A 304 4.42 2.60 -4.93
N ILE A 305 3.50 3.13 -4.13
CA ILE A 305 2.18 2.57 -3.93
C ILE A 305 1.11 3.47 -4.52
N GLU A 306 0.01 2.87 -4.94
CA GLU A 306 -1.22 3.58 -5.22
C GLU A 306 -1.86 4.00 -3.89
N GLU A 307 -2.06 5.29 -3.71
CA GLU A 307 -2.69 5.88 -2.53
C GLU A 307 -4.09 6.39 -2.85
N ASN A 308 -5.02 6.23 -1.91
CA ASN A 308 -6.34 6.88 -1.98
C ASN A 308 -6.25 8.39 -1.64
N ALA A 309 -5.23 9.09 -2.15
CA ALA A 309 -4.99 10.49 -1.81
C ALA A 309 -5.89 11.44 -2.62
N GLU A 310 -5.92 11.28 -3.93
CA GLU A 310 -6.73 12.11 -4.84
C GLU A 310 -7.91 11.36 -5.43
N GLU A 311 -7.73 10.10 -5.75
CA GLU A 311 -8.73 9.19 -6.28
C GLU A 311 -8.85 7.94 -5.42
N LEU A 312 -9.95 7.19 -5.58
CA LEU A 312 -10.12 5.90 -4.93
C LEU A 312 -9.52 4.82 -5.81
N GLY A 313 -8.25 4.49 -5.59
CA GLY A 313 -7.62 3.31 -6.19
C GLY A 313 -8.13 2.01 -5.55
N PHE A 314 -8.47 2.05 -4.25
CA PHE A 314 -9.01 0.90 -3.52
C PHE A 314 -10.38 1.23 -2.95
N ALA A 315 -11.41 0.65 -3.49
CA ALA A 315 -12.75 0.65 -2.89
C ALA A 315 -12.84 -0.43 -1.79
N VAL A 316 -13.57 -0.14 -0.73
CA VAL A 316 -13.96 -1.16 0.24
C VAL A 316 -14.74 -2.23 -0.53
N LYS A 317 -14.25 -3.47 -0.52
CA LYS A 317 -15.07 -4.62 -0.94
C LYS A 317 -16.16 -4.74 0.11
N GLU A 318 -17.30 -4.11 -0.14
CA GLU A 318 -18.42 -4.00 0.79
C GLU A 318 -18.90 -5.39 1.20
N ARG A 319 -18.44 -5.84 2.36
CA ARG A 319 -19.16 -6.79 3.15
C ARG A 319 -19.81 -6.02 4.28
N ILE A 320 -21.12 -5.99 4.30
CA ILE A 320 -21.86 -5.47 5.45
C ILE A 320 -21.52 -6.37 6.63
N ILE A 321 -20.63 -5.90 7.49
CA ILE A 321 -20.34 -6.59 8.74
C ILE A 321 -21.31 -6.00 9.75
N GLU A 322 -22.24 -6.83 10.22
CA GLU A 322 -23.21 -6.42 11.23
C GLU A 322 -22.50 -6.11 12.55
N LYS A 323 -22.85 -4.99 13.15
CA LYS A 323 -22.41 -4.65 14.49
C LYS A 323 -23.12 -5.58 15.45
N GLY A 324 -22.39 -6.51 16.07
CA GLY A 324 -22.95 -7.38 17.10
C GLY A 324 -23.22 -6.60 18.39
N ASP A 325 -24.37 -6.83 19.02
CA ASP A 325 -24.70 -6.24 20.33
C ASP A 325 -23.74 -6.72 21.42
N LYS A 326 -23.28 -7.96 21.31
CA LYS A 326 -22.21 -8.55 22.14
C LYS A 326 -21.37 -9.50 21.33
N TYR A 327 -20.06 -9.31 21.36
CA TYR A 327 -19.11 -10.26 20.78
C TYR A 327 -18.86 -11.40 21.76
N THR A 328 -18.95 -12.64 21.29
CA THR A 328 -18.68 -13.82 22.10
C THR A 328 -17.25 -14.29 21.91
N LEU A 329 -16.49 -14.38 22.97
CA LEU A 329 -15.14 -14.91 22.97
C LEU A 329 -15.15 -16.42 22.65
N PHE A 330 -14.49 -16.79 21.55
CA PHE A 330 -14.41 -18.18 21.09
C PHE A 330 -13.02 -18.74 21.37
N THR A 331 -12.72 -19.09 22.62
CA THR A 331 -11.48 -19.76 22.92
C THR A 331 -11.39 -20.29 24.34
N ASP A 332 -10.53 -21.28 24.52
CA ASP A 332 -10.14 -21.76 25.83
C ASP A 332 -9.04 -20.86 26.41
N PRO A 333 -8.90 -20.78 27.73
CA PRO A 333 -7.88 -19.97 28.37
C PRO A 333 -6.48 -20.56 28.08
N PHE A 334 -5.60 -19.75 27.49
CA PHE A 334 -4.20 -20.10 27.23
C PHE A 334 -3.24 -19.34 28.14
N LEU A 335 -3.78 -18.55 29.07
CA LEU A 335 -2.99 -17.77 30.00
C LEU A 335 -2.45 -18.65 31.12
N GLN A 336 -1.33 -18.24 31.69
CA GLN A 336 -0.75 -18.91 32.86
C GLN A 336 -1.72 -18.86 34.05
N GLU A 337 -1.58 -19.82 34.96
CA GLU A 337 -2.40 -19.89 36.18
C GLU A 337 -2.28 -18.59 36.98
N GLY A 338 -3.42 -18.07 37.41
CA GLY A 338 -3.50 -16.78 38.12
C GLY A 338 -3.70 -15.55 37.22
N PHE A 339 -3.63 -15.70 35.89
CA PHE A 339 -3.96 -14.62 34.96
C PHE A 339 -5.30 -14.85 34.28
N SER A 340 -6.06 -13.79 34.12
CA SER A 340 -7.30 -13.80 33.36
C SER A 340 -7.49 -12.47 32.63
N LEU A 341 -8.15 -12.51 31.49
CA LEU A 341 -8.54 -11.29 30.79
C LEU A 341 -9.59 -10.53 31.59
N LYS A 342 -9.43 -9.22 31.72
CA LYS A 342 -10.48 -8.33 32.23
C LYS A 342 -11.63 -8.27 31.23
N ASP A 343 -12.81 -7.87 31.68
CA ASP A 343 -14.01 -7.91 30.84
C ASP A 343 -13.87 -7.07 29.56
N HIS A 344 -13.32 -5.87 29.64
CA HIS A 344 -13.02 -5.07 28.46
C HIS A 344 -11.99 -5.73 27.52
N GLN A 345 -11.03 -6.49 28.06
CA GLN A 345 -10.06 -7.22 27.24
C GLN A 345 -10.71 -8.41 26.53
N LYS A 346 -11.61 -9.14 27.22
CA LYS A 346 -12.41 -10.21 26.59
C LYS A 346 -13.25 -9.68 25.45
N GLU A 347 -13.90 -8.53 25.64
CA GLU A 347 -14.68 -7.86 24.61
C GLU A 347 -13.82 -7.47 23.41
N GLY A 348 -12.62 -6.87 23.64
CA GLY A 348 -11.73 -6.48 22.57
C GLY A 348 -11.18 -7.67 21.77
N VAL A 349 -10.82 -8.77 22.44
CA VAL A 349 -10.40 -10.00 21.76
C VAL A 349 -11.57 -10.62 20.97
N ALA A 350 -12.76 -10.67 21.55
CA ALA A 350 -13.93 -11.20 20.87
C ALA A 350 -14.29 -10.37 19.62
N TRP A 351 -14.14 -9.05 19.69
CA TRP A 351 -14.32 -8.14 18.56
C TRP A 351 -13.29 -8.43 17.44
N LEU A 352 -12.00 -8.58 17.76
CA LEU A 352 -10.96 -8.95 16.78
C LEU A 352 -11.28 -10.29 16.11
N GLN A 353 -11.71 -11.30 16.91
CA GLN A 353 -12.10 -12.62 16.41
C GLN A 353 -13.31 -12.53 15.47
N HIS A 354 -14.28 -11.69 15.80
CA HIS A 354 -15.46 -11.47 14.96
C HIS A 354 -15.08 -10.84 13.63
N LEU A 355 -14.29 -9.75 13.63
CA LEU A 355 -13.84 -9.07 12.42
C LEU A 355 -13.04 -10.01 11.51
N TYR A 356 -12.09 -10.76 12.08
CA TYR A 356 -11.31 -11.73 11.32
C TYR A 356 -12.19 -12.81 10.66
N LYS A 357 -13.14 -13.40 11.41
CA LYS A 357 -14.07 -14.39 10.87
C LYS A 357 -14.99 -13.82 9.80
N SER A 358 -15.37 -12.57 9.92
CA SER A 358 -16.15 -11.84 8.91
C SER A 358 -15.33 -11.40 7.70
N LYS A 359 -14.03 -11.77 7.67
CA LYS A 359 -13.09 -11.42 6.59
C LYS A 359 -12.94 -9.90 6.39
N ALA A 360 -12.99 -9.14 7.46
CA ALA A 360 -12.57 -7.74 7.44
C ALA A 360 -11.10 -7.64 7.03
N SER A 361 -10.74 -6.60 6.30
CA SER A 361 -9.33 -6.34 5.92
C SER A 361 -8.49 -5.85 7.10
N GLY A 362 -9.11 -5.21 8.10
CA GLY A 362 -8.43 -4.74 9.29
C GLY A 362 -9.31 -3.91 10.22
N CYS A 363 -8.68 -3.34 11.25
CA CYS A 363 -9.37 -2.51 12.25
C CYS A 363 -8.41 -1.57 13.00
N LEU A 364 -8.98 -0.57 13.65
CA LEU A 364 -8.29 0.37 14.54
C LEU A 364 -8.77 0.19 15.98
N MET A 365 -7.86 -0.27 16.86
CA MET A 365 -8.06 -0.34 18.29
C MET A 365 -7.49 0.92 18.97
N ALA A 366 -8.37 1.84 19.32
CA ALA A 366 -8.03 3.15 19.86
C ALA A 366 -8.26 3.28 21.36
N ASP A 367 -8.16 2.18 22.11
CA ASP A 367 -8.27 2.13 23.57
C ASP A 367 -7.23 3.04 24.24
N ASP A 368 -7.58 3.63 25.36
CA ASP A 368 -6.65 4.43 26.17
C ASP A 368 -5.42 3.62 26.57
N MET A 369 -4.33 4.32 26.86
CA MET A 369 -3.10 3.71 27.34
C MET A 369 -3.33 2.96 28.66
N GLY A 370 -2.76 1.76 28.78
CA GLY A 370 -2.85 0.93 29.97
C GLY A 370 -4.09 0.01 30.04
N LEU A 371 -4.93 -0.04 29.01
CA LEU A 371 -6.03 -1.01 28.91
C LEU A 371 -5.58 -2.40 28.42
N GLY A 372 -4.28 -2.60 28.21
CA GLY A 372 -3.70 -3.91 27.86
C GLY A 372 -3.92 -4.29 26.39
N LYS A 373 -3.77 -3.35 25.48
CA LYS A 373 -3.83 -3.61 24.03
C LYS A 373 -2.85 -4.72 23.60
N THR A 374 -1.60 -4.68 24.09
CA THR A 374 -0.58 -5.70 23.83
C THR A 374 -1.09 -7.12 24.16
N LEU A 375 -1.63 -7.31 25.35
CA LEU A 375 -2.17 -8.61 25.77
C LEU A 375 -3.35 -9.06 24.89
N GLN A 376 -4.24 -8.14 24.53
CA GLN A 376 -5.39 -8.46 23.67
C GLN A 376 -4.91 -8.95 22.29
N ILE A 377 -3.90 -8.31 21.69
CA ILE A 377 -3.35 -8.72 20.39
C ILE A 377 -2.59 -10.05 20.49
N LEU A 378 -1.75 -10.21 21.49
CA LEU A 378 -1.06 -11.49 21.72
C LEU A 378 -2.04 -12.63 21.93
N TYR A 379 -3.12 -12.41 22.68
CA TYR A 379 -4.18 -13.40 22.87
C TYR A 379 -4.90 -13.75 21.58
N PHE A 380 -5.22 -12.73 20.76
CA PHE A 380 -5.82 -12.93 19.44
C PHE A 380 -4.89 -13.73 18.52
N ILE A 381 -3.61 -13.42 18.47
CA ILE A 381 -2.61 -14.13 17.65
C ILE A 381 -2.46 -15.59 18.13
N ASP A 382 -2.37 -15.83 19.45
CA ASP A 382 -2.27 -17.19 20.00
C ASP A 382 -3.54 -18.02 19.69
N TRP A 383 -4.73 -17.43 19.85
CA TRP A 383 -5.98 -18.05 19.42
C TRP A 383 -5.97 -18.40 17.93
N HIS A 384 -5.53 -17.46 17.09
CA HIS A 384 -5.49 -17.65 15.65
C HIS A 384 -4.57 -18.82 15.27
N SER A 385 -3.36 -18.87 15.82
CA SER A 385 -2.38 -19.93 15.55
C SER A 385 -2.87 -21.32 15.95
N ARG A 386 -3.68 -21.41 17.03
CA ARG A 386 -4.25 -22.69 17.48
C ARG A 386 -5.40 -23.14 16.59
N LYS A 387 -6.17 -22.20 16.05
CA LYS A 387 -7.33 -22.49 15.22
C LYS A 387 -6.96 -22.81 13.77
N TYR A 388 -5.92 -22.18 13.25
CA TYR A 388 -5.49 -22.29 11.85
C TYR A 388 -4.07 -22.89 11.81
N ALA A 389 -3.98 -24.22 11.64
CA ALA A 389 -2.71 -24.96 11.75
C ALA A 389 -1.65 -24.55 10.71
N ASN A 390 -2.08 -24.12 9.53
CA ASN A 390 -1.20 -23.69 8.44
C ASN A 390 -1.21 -22.16 8.31
N HIS A 391 -1.00 -21.46 9.43
CA HIS A 391 -0.94 -20.00 9.41
C HIS A 391 0.36 -19.47 8.77
N LYS A 392 0.26 -18.31 8.14
CA LYS A 392 1.40 -17.50 7.71
C LYS A 392 1.99 -16.77 8.93
N PRO A 393 3.22 -16.23 8.83
CA PRO A 393 3.82 -15.49 9.94
C PRO A 393 2.95 -14.30 10.39
N TYR A 394 3.16 -13.91 11.63
CA TYR A 394 2.58 -12.70 12.23
C TYR A 394 3.64 -11.60 12.26
N LEU A 395 3.27 -10.37 11.92
CA LEU A 395 4.16 -9.22 12.02
C LEU A 395 3.63 -8.24 13.06
N ILE A 396 4.49 -7.88 14.02
CA ILE A 396 4.23 -6.82 14.99
C ILE A 396 5.27 -5.73 14.77
N VAL A 397 4.82 -4.52 14.48
CA VAL A 397 5.66 -3.34 14.31
C VAL A 397 5.38 -2.39 15.47
N ALA A 398 6.39 -2.13 16.29
CA ALA A 398 6.28 -1.29 17.47
C ALA A 398 7.45 -0.31 17.59
N PRO A 399 7.34 0.76 18.38
CA PRO A 399 8.49 1.57 18.76
C PRO A 399 9.62 0.70 19.35
N ILE A 400 10.86 1.03 19.03
CA ILE A 400 12.03 0.24 19.43
C ILE A 400 12.10 0.01 20.96
N SER A 401 11.66 0.98 21.75
CA SER A 401 11.61 0.91 23.21
C SER A 401 10.60 -0.09 23.75
N LEU A 402 9.63 -0.53 22.94
CA LEU A 402 8.56 -1.44 23.35
C LEU A 402 8.80 -2.88 22.89
N LEU A 403 9.79 -3.15 22.04
CA LEU A 403 10.01 -4.49 21.47
C LEU A 403 10.25 -5.55 22.57
N GLU A 404 11.14 -5.27 23.52
CA GLU A 404 11.40 -6.19 24.63
C GLU A 404 10.15 -6.39 25.50
N ASN A 405 9.33 -5.36 25.68
CA ASN A 405 8.10 -5.47 26.43
C ASN A 405 7.10 -6.44 25.80
N TRP A 406 6.95 -6.40 24.47
CA TRP A 406 6.10 -7.32 23.71
C TRP A 406 6.53 -8.78 23.92
N LYS A 407 7.83 -9.05 23.87
CA LYS A 407 8.39 -10.38 24.10
C LYS A 407 8.16 -10.84 25.54
N ASN A 408 8.49 -9.97 26.52
CA ASN A 408 8.33 -10.27 27.93
C ASN A 408 6.86 -10.51 28.32
N GLU A 409 5.92 -9.76 27.76
CA GLU A 409 4.49 -9.97 28.00
C GLU A 409 4.03 -11.32 27.44
N TYR A 410 4.47 -11.73 26.26
CA TYR A 410 4.13 -13.04 25.73
C TYR A 410 4.65 -14.18 26.60
N GLU A 411 5.92 -14.13 27.02
CA GLU A 411 6.52 -15.12 27.90
C GLU A 411 5.88 -15.14 29.30
N ARG A 412 5.45 -13.99 29.80
CA ARG A 412 4.85 -13.83 31.13
C ARG A 412 3.42 -14.32 31.22
N PHE A 413 2.60 -14.05 30.21
CA PHE A 413 1.17 -14.28 30.31
C PHE A 413 0.71 -15.62 29.73
N PHE A 414 1.46 -16.20 28.81
CA PHE A 414 1.01 -17.41 28.12
C PHE A 414 1.65 -18.68 28.69
N MET A 415 0.78 -19.68 28.95
CA MET A 415 1.23 -21.00 29.40
C MET A 415 1.86 -21.74 28.21
N GLN A 416 3.13 -22.09 28.29
CA GLN A 416 3.89 -22.74 27.23
C GLN A 416 3.75 -22.00 25.89
N PRO A 417 4.40 -20.84 25.70
CA PRO A 417 4.40 -20.11 24.44
C PRO A 417 4.75 -21.06 23.30
N ARG A 418 3.82 -21.25 22.37
CA ARG A 418 4.00 -22.22 21.25
C ARG A 418 4.75 -21.60 20.09
N MET A 419 4.66 -20.30 19.96
CA MET A 419 5.24 -19.55 18.86
C MET A 419 6.53 -18.88 19.29
N LYS A 420 7.50 -18.88 18.41
CA LYS A 420 8.76 -18.19 18.62
C LYS A 420 8.67 -16.74 18.16
N ILE A 421 9.00 -15.82 19.06
CA ILE A 421 9.18 -14.41 18.69
C ILE A 421 10.59 -14.21 18.13
N ASN A 422 10.67 -13.74 16.89
CA ASN A 422 11.91 -13.38 16.22
C ASN A 422 11.98 -11.85 16.12
N MET A 423 12.91 -11.25 16.87
CA MET A 423 13.11 -9.82 16.84
C MET A 423 14.04 -9.46 15.69
N LEU A 424 13.57 -8.62 14.75
CA LEU A 424 14.35 -8.12 13.62
C LEU A 424 14.49 -6.60 13.73
N THR A 425 15.71 -6.15 13.96
CA THR A 425 16.06 -4.74 14.06
C THR A 425 16.91 -4.30 12.87
N SER A 426 17.27 -3.03 12.79
CA SER A 426 18.11 -2.48 11.70
C SER A 426 19.46 -3.20 11.50
N LYS A 427 19.91 -3.99 12.48
CA LYS A 427 21.12 -4.81 12.35
C LYS A 427 20.88 -6.14 11.65
N ASP A 428 19.63 -6.61 11.66
CA ASP A 428 19.24 -7.93 11.19
C ASP A 428 18.64 -7.88 9.78
N VAL A 429 18.39 -6.66 9.26
CA VAL A 429 17.71 -6.43 7.99
C VAL A 429 18.61 -5.71 7.00
N THR A 430 18.32 -5.85 5.71
CA THR A 430 19.04 -5.22 4.61
C THR A 430 18.11 -4.36 3.77
N ARG A 431 18.66 -3.30 3.16
CA ARG A 431 17.95 -2.44 2.21
C ARG A 431 17.68 -3.13 0.87
N LYS A 432 18.56 -4.06 0.51
CA LYS A 432 18.45 -4.79 -0.75
C LYS A 432 17.46 -5.94 -0.60
N PHE A 433 16.74 -6.22 -1.66
CA PHE A 433 15.92 -7.43 -1.72
C PHE A 433 16.81 -8.67 -1.59
N ASP A 434 16.44 -9.57 -0.71
CA ASP A 434 17.11 -10.85 -0.52
C ASP A 434 16.08 -11.97 -0.33
N LYS A 435 15.90 -12.76 -1.38
CA LYS A 435 14.97 -13.90 -1.37
C LYS A 435 15.20 -14.83 -0.20
N SER A 436 16.46 -15.06 0.22
CA SER A 436 16.75 -15.94 1.37
C SER A 436 16.26 -15.37 2.70
N ILE A 437 16.24 -14.04 2.82
CA ILE A 437 15.68 -13.36 3.99
C ILE A 437 14.17 -13.49 3.97
N VAL A 438 13.53 -13.25 2.82
CA VAL A 438 12.08 -13.41 2.64
C VAL A 438 11.66 -14.85 2.99
N ASP A 439 12.34 -15.86 2.45
CA ASP A 439 12.05 -17.28 2.71
C ASP A 439 12.26 -17.69 4.18
N LYS A 440 13.21 -17.05 4.87
CA LYS A 440 13.39 -17.23 6.32
C LYS A 440 12.26 -16.58 7.11
N MET A 441 11.90 -15.34 6.74
CA MET A 441 10.82 -14.61 7.39
C MET A 441 9.49 -15.32 7.21
N GLN A 442 9.24 -15.91 6.03
CA GLN A 442 8.02 -16.66 5.72
C GLN A 442 7.85 -17.92 6.61
N LYS A 443 8.93 -18.43 7.19
CA LYS A 443 8.94 -19.61 8.08
C LYS A 443 8.97 -19.26 9.57
N MET A 444 8.97 -17.98 9.92
CA MET A 444 8.91 -17.54 11.33
C MET A 444 7.47 -17.56 11.83
N ASP A 445 7.30 -17.71 13.15
CA ASP A 445 5.96 -17.63 13.75
C ASP A 445 5.56 -16.16 13.95
N ILE A 446 6.27 -15.45 14.84
CA ILE A 446 6.04 -14.02 15.10
C ILE A 446 7.31 -13.25 14.77
N ILE A 447 7.18 -12.26 13.92
CA ILE A 447 8.23 -11.28 13.61
C ILE A 447 7.91 -10.00 14.38
N LEU A 448 8.81 -9.59 15.23
CA LEU A 448 8.72 -8.35 15.99
C LEU A 448 9.78 -7.38 15.49
N THR A 449 9.35 -6.23 14.99
CA THR A 449 10.24 -5.24 14.39
C THR A 449 9.82 -3.80 14.73
N ASN A 450 10.64 -2.83 14.37
CA ASN A 450 10.31 -1.41 14.52
C ASN A 450 10.07 -0.75 13.17
N TYR A 451 9.44 0.42 13.21
CA TYR A 451 9.08 1.21 12.03
C TYR A 451 10.28 1.56 11.14
N GLU A 452 11.42 1.79 11.74
CA GLU A 452 12.65 2.09 11.01
C GLU A 452 13.16 0.88 10.23
N SER A 453 13.20 -0.30 10.85
CA SER A 453 13.58 -1.54 10.19
C SER A 453 12.62 -1.90 9.06
N LEU A 454 11.31 -1.69 9.26
CA LEU A 454 10.30 -1.85 8.21
C LEU A 454 10.61 -0.92 7.04
N ARG A 455 10.86 0.36 7.28
CA ARG A 455 11.21 1.35 6.25
C ARG A 455 12.49 1.00 5.50
N ILE A 456 13.54 0.59 6.23
CA ILE A 456 14.83 0.23 5.65
C ILE A 456 14.72 -1.00 4.75
N SER A 457 14.01 -2.01 5.19
CA SER A 457 13.91 -3.31 4.51
C SER A 457 12.54 -3.54 3.88
N GLN A 458 11.89 -2.49 3.40
CA GLN A 458 10.54 -2.56 2.84
C GLN A 458 10.43 -3.59 1.70
N LEU A 459 11.45 -3.71 0.85
CA LEU A 459 11.47 -4.68 -0.23
C LEU A 459 11.37 -6.14 0.27
N ASN A 460 11.94 -6.44 1.44
CA ASN A 460 11.88 -7.79 2.00
C ASN A 460 10.59 -8.00 2.82
N PHE A 461 10.23 -7.07 3.73
CA PHE A 461 9.03 -7.20 4.54
C PHE A 461 7.76 -7.25 3.68
N CYS A 462 7.66 -6.41 2.66
CA CYS A 462 6.47 -6.35 1.82
C CYS A 462 6.36 -7.53 0.83
N ALA A 463 7.42 -8.27 0.61
CA ALA A 463 7.40 -9.51 -0.16
C ALA A 463 6.98 -10.74 0.66
N VAL A 464 6.90 -10.63 1.99
CA VAL A 464 6.40 -11.70 2.87
C VAL A 464 4.88 -11.60 2.96
N GLU A 465 4.21 -12.75 2.94
CA GLU A 465 2.78 -12.83 3.18
C GLU A 465 2.49 -13.11 4.65
N PHE A 466 1.72 -12.24 5.29
CA PHE A 466 1.36 -12.33 6.70
C PHE A 466 -0.10 -12.73 6.90
N ASP A 467 -0.42 -13.43 7.97
CA ASP A 467 -1.82 -13.61 8.39
C ASP A 467 -2.33 -12.38 9.13
N VAL A 468 -1.54 -11.87 10.05
CA VAL A 468 -1.88 -10.66 10.82
C VAL A 468 -0.69 -9.72 10.85
N VAL A 469 -0.96 -8.45 10.62
CA VAL A 469 -0.01 -7.34 10.85
C VAL A 469 -0.60 -6.44 11.93
N ALA A 470 0.14 -6.25 13.03
CA ALA A 470 -0.22 -5.34 14.10
C ALA A 470 0.77 -4.18 14.18
N LEU A 471 0.26 -2.95 14.12
CA LEU A 471 1.06 -1.74 14.29
C LEU A 471 0.76 -1.14 15.67
N ASP A 472 1.76 -1.12 16.56
CA ASP A 472 1.68 -0.46 17.85
C ASP A 472 2.13 1.00 17.73
N GLU A 473 1.44 1.91 18.44
CA GLU A 473 1.60 3.35 18.29
C GLU A 473 1.46 3.79 16.80
N ALA A 474 0.33 3.37 16.20
CA ALA A 474 0.07 3.54 14.77
C ALA A 474 0.04 4.99 14.29
N GLN A 475 0.03 5.99 15.18
CA GLN A 475 0.27 7.39 14.79
C GLN A 475 1.63 7.63 14.13
N LYS A 476 2.53 6.65 14.14
CA LYS A 476 3.78 6.69 13.36
C LYS A 476 3.56 6.68 11.85
N ILE A 477 2.40 6.22 11.39
CA ILE A 477 2.01 6.20 9.97
C ILE A 477 0.90 7.19 9.64
N LYS A 478 0.71 8.24 10.45
CA LYS A 478 -0.36 9.23 10.29
C LYS A 478 -0.21 10.16 9.07
N SER A 479 0.98 10.25 8.50
CA SER A 479 1.28 11.18 7.41
C SER A 479 1.30 10.44 6.07
N PRO A 480 0.39 10.76 5.15
CA PRO A 480 0.40 10.20 3.80
C PRO A 480 1.73 10.46 3.09
N GLY A 481 2.16 9.55 2.21
CA GLY A 481 3.32 9.70 1.34
C GLY A 481 4.69 9.56 2.02
N THR A 482 4.77 9.37 3.33
CA THR A 482 6.06 9.08 3.97
C THR A 482 6.49 7.64 3.68
N LEU A 483 7.80 7.39 3.53
CA LEU A 483 8.33 6.06 3.22
C LEU A 483 7.88 4.99 4.22
N VAL A 484 7.76 5.32 5.51
CA VAL A 484 7.28 4.38 6.53
C VAL A 484 5.80 4.09 6.38
N THR A 485 4.99 5.10 6.05
CA THR A 485 3.55 4.92 5.80
C THR A 485 3.32 4.06 4.57
N ASN A 486 4.06 4.33 3.49
CA ASN A 486 3.97 3.55 2.26
C ASN A 486 4.42 2.11 2.47
N ALA A 487 5.54 1.89 3.16
CA ALA A 487 5.99 0.54 3.51
C ALA A 487 4.93 -0.21 4.34
N ALA A 488 4.31 0.44 5.33
CA ALA A 488 3.25 -0.19 6.11
C ALA A 488 2.02 -0.53 5.25
N LYS A 489 1.57 0.39 4.40
CA LYS A 489 0.43 0.16 3.49
C LYS A 489 0.70 -0.91 2.44
N ALA A 490 1.96 -1.06 2.01
CA ALA A 490 2.39 -2.05 1.03
C ALA A 490 2.48 -3.49 1.58
N LEU A 491 2.39 -3.71 2.89
CA LEU A 491 2.45 -5.04 3.49
C LEU A 491 1.33 -5.96 2.99
N LYS A 492 1.69 -7.15 2.54
CA LYS A 492 0.74 -8.23 2.20
C LYS A 492 0.22 -8.88 3.47
N CYS A 493 -1.10 -8.80 3.71
CA CYS A 493 -1.67 -9.31 4.95
C CYS A 493 -3.15 -9.65 4.82
N ASN A 494 -3.58 -10.69 5.49
CA ASN A 494 -4.99 -11.08 5.57
C ASN A 494 -5.78 -10.19 6.53
N PHE A 495 -5.15 -9.72 7.62
CA PHE A 495 -5.83 -8.89 8.61
C PHE A 495 -4.89 -7.85 9.25
N LYS A 496 -5.20 -6.58 9.10
CA LYS A 496 -4.39 -5.46 9.58
C LYS A 496 -4.97 -4.85 10.85
N ILE A 497 -4.17 -4.69 11.89
CA ILE A 497 -4.58 -4.10 13.16
C ILE A 497 -3.71 -2.88 13.44
N ALA A 498 -4.32 -1.72 13.56
CA ALA A 498 -3.65 -0.54 14.08
C ALA A 498 -4.03 -0.33 15.55
N MET A 499 -3.05 -0.01 16.38
CA MET A 499 -3.25 0.31 17.79
C MET A 499 -2.69 1.69 18.10
N THR A 500 -3.48 2.53 18.76
CA THR A 500 -3.02 3.83 19.25
C THR A 500 -3.91 4.31 20.38
N GLY A 501 -3.36 5.04 21.36
CA GLY A 501 -4.16 5.77 22.35
C GLY A 501 -4.64 7.13 21.83
N THR A 502 -4.06 7.63 20.74
CA THR A 502 -4.30 8.96 20.18
C THR A 502 -4.50 8.89 18.65
N PRO A 503 -5.67 8.42 18.18
CA PRO A 503 -5.92 8.24 16.75
C PRO A 503 -5.96 9.57 15.97
N VAL A 504 -6.19 10.68 16.66
CA VAL A 504 -6.14 12.03 16.12
C VAL A 504 -5.22 12.86 17.02
N GLU A 505 -4.08 13.27 16.50
CA GLU A 505 -3.15 14.15 17.22
C GLU A 505 -3.22 15.61 16.72
N ASN A 506 -3.07 15.79 15.42
CA ASN A 506 -3.00 17.13 14.81
C ASN A 506 -4.15 17.40 13.85
N SER A 507 -4.66 16.39 13.19
CA SER A 507 -5.70 16.54 12.16
C SER A 507 -6.54 15.28 11.99
N LEU A 508 -7.74 15.41 11.43
CA LEU A 508 -8.56 14.26 11.06
C LEU A 508 -7.92 13.42 9.92
N LEU A 509 -7.00 14.01 9.14
CA LEU A 509 -6.22 13.27 8.15
C LEU A 509 -5.27 12.24 8.80
N ASP A 510 -4.87 12.44 10.06
CA ASP A 510 -4.11 11.44 10.81
C ASP A 510 -4.93 10.14 10.93
N LEU A 511 -6.20 10.28 11.32
CA LEU A 511 -7.15 9.17 11.41
C LEU A 511 -7.43 8.54 10.04
N TRP A 512 -7.65 9.38 9.02
CA TRP A 512 -7.84 8.91 7.65
C TRP A 512 -6.68 8.01 7.21
N CYS A 513 -5.44 8.45 7.44
CA CYS A 513 -4.24 7.73 6.99
C CYS A 513 -4.09 6.37 7.70
N ILE A 514 -4.36 6.31 9.01
CA ILE A 514 -4.35 5.07 9.78
C ILE A 514 -5.46 4.13 9.30
N MET A 515 -6.66 4.65 9.04
CA MET A 515 -7.77 3.84 8.53
C MET A 515 -7.54 3.35 7.11
N ASP A 516 -6.88 4.13 6.25
CA ASP A 516 -6.51 3.68 4.91
C ASP A 516 -5.45 2.56 4.91
N PHE A 517 -4.66 2.44 5.98
CA PHE A 517 -3.86 1.24 6.23
C PHE A 517 -4.72 0.04 6.61
N CYS A 518 -5.66 0.20 7.56
CA CYS A 518 -6.49 -0.89 8.08
C CYS A 518 -7.53 -1.37 7.07
N VAL A 519 -8.30 -0.43 6.52
CA VAL A 519 -9.45 -0.69 5.65
C VAL A 519 -9.39 0.33 4.50
N PRO A 520 -8.62 0.06 3.45
CA PRO A 520 -8.45 0.98 2.33
C PRO A 520 -9.80 1.39 1.72
N GLY A 521 -9.98 2.69 1.52
CA GLY A 521 -11.19 3.26 0.90
C GLY A 521 -12.38 3.47 1.83
N LEU A 522 -12.37 2.99 3.09
CA LEU A 522 -13.49 3.15 4.04
C LEU A 522 -13.93 4.61 4.22
N LEU A 523 -12.98 5.51 4.35
CA LEU A 523 -13.23 6.95 4.54
C LEU A 523 -13.18 7.76 3.22
N GLY A 524 -13.17 7.08 2.07
CA GLY A 524 -13.01 7.74 0.78
C GLY A 524 -11.57 8.21 0.52
N ASN A 525 -11.37 9.07 -0.50
CA ASN A 525 -10.05 9.64 -0.74
C ASN A 525 -9.73 10.79 0.22
N ALA A 526 -8.43 11.04 0.44
CA ALA A 526 -7.95 12.05 1.39
C ALA A 526 -8.45 13.45 1.08
N LYS A 527 -8.49 13.81 -0.20
CA LYS A 527 -8.91 15.15 -0.66
C LYS A 527 -10.39 15.39 -0.37
N ALA A 528 -11.26 14.42 -0.68
CA ALA A 528 -12.68 14.50 -0.37
C ALA A 528 -12.93 14.48 1.14
N PHE A 529 -12.24 13.62 1.88
CA PHE A 529 -12.32 13.56 3.35
C PHE A 529 -11.88 14.88 4.00
N ALA A 530 -10.78 15.46 3.54
CA ALA A 530 -10.33 16.76 4.04
C ALA A 530 -11.32 17.87 3.74
N ALA A 531 -11.91 17.90 2.54
CA ALA A 531 -12.92 18.89 2.16
C ALA A 531 -14.18 18.78 3.01
N GLN A 532 -14.63 17.55 3.30
CA GLN A 532 -15.86 17.30 4.04
C GLN A 532 -15.69 17.45 5.57
N TYR A 533 -14.56 17.01 6.14
CA TYR A 533 -14.41 16.91 7.60
C TYR A 533 -13.31 17.79 8.18
N GLN A 534 -12.16 17.96 7.51
CA GLN A 534 -11.04 18.74 8.04
C GLN A 534 -11.22 20.23 7.83
N ASN A 535 -11.66 20.67 6.65
CA ASN A 535 -11.79 22.09 6.32
C ASN A 535 -12.91 22.79 7.10
N PRO A 536 -14.08 22.17 7.33
CA PRO A 536 -15.13 22.77 8.17
C PRO A 536 -14.65 23.10 9.59
N LEU A 537 -13.78 22.29 10.20
CA LEU A 537 -13.24 22.55 11.54
C LEU A 537 -12.49 23.88 11.70
N LYS A 538 -12.12 24.53 10.59
CA LYS A 538 -11.49 25.86 10.60
C LYS A 538 -12.49 27.00 10.71
N LYS A 539 -13.80 26.73 10.64
CA LYS A 539 -14.87 27.71 10.70
C LYS A 539 -15.49 27.74 12.10
N GLU A 540 -15.74 28.92 12.64
CA GLU A 540 -16.25 29.11 14.02
C GLU A 540 -17.67 28.53 14.23
N ASP A 541 -18.48 28.49 13.17
CA ASP A 541 -19.90 28.04 13.24
C ASP A 541 -20.07 26.54 13.01
N THR A 542 -19.02 25.73 12.99
CA THR A 542 -19.11 24.29 12.69
C THR A 542 -19.56 23.50 13.93
N ASP A 543 -20.59 22.70 13.78
CA ASP A 543 -20.98 21.72 14.81
C ASP A 543 -19.97 20.55 14.83
N ILE A 544 -18.96 20.68 15.68
CA ILE A 544 -17.87 19.69 15.84
C ILE A 544 -18.42 18.33 16.31
N VAL A 545 -19.49 18.33 17.12
CA VAL A 545 -20.07 17.09 17.65
C VAL A 545 -20.79 16.31 16.56
N ALA A 546 -21.60 16.99 15.75
CA ALA A 546 -22.27 16.38 14.61
C ALA A 546 -21.27 15.79 13.62
N LEU A 547 -20.23 16.56 13.28
CA LEU A 547 -19.17 16.14 12.38
C LEU A 547 -18.38 14.92 12.93
N GLY A 548 -18.11 14.92 14.24
CA GLY A 548 -17.45 13.79 14.92
C GLY A 548 -18.31 12.52 14.89
N ASN A 549 -19.63 12.64 15.06
CA ASN A 549 -20.57 11.52 14.97
C ASN A 549 -20.62 10.95 13.55
N GLU A 550 -20.65 11.80 12.51
CA GLU A 550 -20.60 11.33 11.12
C GLU A 550 -19.33 10.52 10.81
N VAL A 551 -18.17 11.00 11.25
CA VAL A 551 -16.91 10.27 11.08
C VAL A 551 -16.97 8.96 11.85
N HIS A 552 -17.46 8.96 13.10
CA HIS A 552 -17.61 7.77 13.91
C HIS A 552 -18.53 6.73 13.25
N ASP A 553 -19.66 7.17 12.70
CA ASP A 553 -20.60 6.28 12.00
C ASP A 553 -19.97 5.65 10.76
N LYS A 554 -19.14 6.40 10.01
CA LYS A 554 -18.37 5.85 8.87
C LYS A 554 -17.32 4.83 9.30
N LEU A 555 -16.68 5.01 10.46
CA LEU A 555 -15.73 4.04 11.00
C LEU A 555 -16.42 2.72 11.38
N GLY A 556 -17.68 2.79 11.82
CA GLY A 556 -18.55 1.65 12.06
C GLY A 556 -17.93 0.59 12.97
N VAL A 557 -18.00 -0.66 12.51
CA VAL A 557 -17.48 -1.84 13.26
C VAL A 557 -15.96 -1.95 13.28
N TYR A 558 -15.27 -1.21 12.41
CA TYR A 558 -13.80 -1.29 12.26
C TYR A 558 -13.03 -0.45 13.28
N PHE A 559 -13.73 0.26 14.15
CA PHE A 559 -13.16 1.14 15.15
C PHE A 559 -13.66 0.79 16.56
N MET A 560 -12.71 0.63 17.48
CA MET A 560 -13.03 0.44 18.90
C MET A 560 -12.23 1.44 19.74
N ARG A 561 -12.90 2.19 20.58
CA ARG A 561 -12.30 3.11 21.55
C ARG A 561 -13.00 3.01 22.89
N ARG A 562 -12.24 2.72 23.93
CA ARG A 562 -12.69 2.72 25.31
C ARG A 562 -11.80 3.62 26.14
N LEU A 563 -12.43 4.41 26.99
CA LEU A 563 -11.70 5.29 27.91
C LEU A 563 -11.37 4.52 29.18
N LYS A 564 -10.21 4.81 29.76
CA LYS A 564 -9.74 4.14 30.99
C LYS A 564 -10.72 4.29 32.16
N LYS A 565 -11.34 5.48 32.29
CA LYS A 565 -12.34 5.78 33.32
C LYS A 565 -13.61 4.90 33.25
N ASP A 566 -13.97 4.45 32.04
CA ASP A 566 -15.19 3.69 31.79
C ASP A 566 -14.93 2.17 31.84
N ALA A 567 -13.76 1.75 31.31
CA ALA A 567 -13.39 0.35 31.15
C ALA A 567 -12.71 -0.27 32.39
N ALA A 568 -12.08 0.54 33.22
CA ALA A 568 -11.29 0.07 34.36
C ALA A 568 -11.79 0.67 35.67
N LYS A 569 -13.05 0.34 36.04
CA LYS A 569 -13.73 0.81 37.26
C LYS A 569 -13.03 0.44 38.57
N ASP A 570 -12.12 -0.56 38.51
CA ASP A 570 -11.35 -1.05 39.66
C ASP A 570 -10.02 -0.33 39.89
N LEU A 571 -9.69 0.65 39.06
CA LEU A 571 -8.46 1.44 39.21
C LEU A 571 -8.69 2.59 40.20
N PRO A 572 -7.72 2.87 41.11
CA PRO A 572 -7.80 4.04 41.96
C PRO A 572 -7.81 5.33 41.13
N ASP A 573 -8.45 6.37 41.67
CA ASP A 573 -8.48 7.67 41.02
C ASP A 573 -7.08 8.21 40.72
N LYS A 574 -6.95 8.91 39.61
CA LYS A 574 -5.69 9.54 39.19
C LYS A 574 -5.35 10.65 40.18
N ILE A 575 -4.29 10.49 40.97
CA ILE A 575 -3.75 11.54 41.84
C ILE A 575 -2.73 12.35 41.04
N GLU A 576 -3.04 13.61 40.77
CA GLU A 576 -2.08 14.56 40.19
C GLU A 576 -1.34 15.31 41.31
N LEU A 577 -0.08 14.94 41.54
CA LEU A 577 0.83 15.73 42.38
C LEU A 577 1.45 16.83 41.53
N LYS A 578 1.08 18.08 41.76
CA LYS A 578 1.74 19.26 41.17
C LYS A 578 2.84 19.72 42.12
N GLU A 579 4.08 19.27 41.89
CA GLU A 579 5.24 19.88 42.54
C GLU A 579 5.65 21.15 41.76
N LYS A 580 5.62 22.30 42.42
CA LYS A 580 6.30 23.49 41.95
C LYS A 580 7.77 23.34 42.34
N VAL A 581 8.62 23.04 41.38
CA VAL A 581 10.06 23.27 41.52
C VAL A 581 10.30 24.76 41.40
N LEU A 582 10.76 25.39 42.49
CA LEU A 582 11.15 26.78 42.55
C LEU A 582 12.54 26.97 41.92
#